data_e2ed3391530f631c481e115bac3fc31d
#
_entry.id   e2ed3391530f631c481e115bac3fc31d
#
_cell.length_a   1.000
_cell.length_b   1.000
_cell.length_c   1.000
_cell.angle_alpha   90.00
_cell.angle_beta   90.00
_cell.angle_gamma   90.00
#
_symmetry.space_group_name_H-M   'P 1'
#
loop_
_entity.id
_entity.type
_entity.pdbx_description
1 polymer ?
#
loop_
_entity_poly.entity_id
_entity_poly.type
_entity_poly.pdbx_seq_one_letter_code
_entity_poly.pdbx_strand_id
1 'polypeptide(L)'
;MSDWSSDVCSSDLEMNLLIAYIGIAVMIGLSGIGSAYGVTIAGNAAIGALKKNDSAFGNFLVLTALPGTQGLYGFAGYFMFQTIFGILTPGMTAIQAAAILGAGIALGLVALFSAIRQGQVCANGIAAIGQGHDVFSNTLILAVFPELYAIVALAATFLIGSALTA
;
A
#
# COMPACT_ATOMS: atom_id res chain seq x y z
N MET A 1 32.39 0.21 -36.78
CA MET A 1 32.80 -0.19 -35.41
C MET A 1 32.04 0.60 -34.32
N SER A 2 31.00 1.35 -34.70
CA SER A 2 30.21 2.24 -33.81
C SER A 2 28.86 1.69 -33.38
N ASP A 3 28.37 0.57 -33.89
CA ASP A 3 27.02 0.06 -33.59
C ASP A 3 26.94 -0.69 -32.24
N TRP A 4 27.97 -1.44 -31.91
CA TRP A 4 27.93 -2.35 -30.75
C TRP A 4 27.86 -1.60 -29.40
N SER A 5 28.48 -0.45 -29.25
CA SER A 5 28.45 0.34 -28.01
C SER A 5 27.12 1.09 -27.82
N SER A 6 26.45 1.47 -28.88
CA SER A 6 25.14 2.10 -28.85
C SER A 6 24.04 1.09 -28.46
N ASP A 7 24.11 -0.12 -29.00
CA ASP A 7 23.13 -1.18 -28.74
C ASP A 7 23.22 -1.69 -27.29
N VAL A 8 24.42 -1.84 -26.73
CA VAL A 8 24.62 -2.21 -25.33
C VAL A 8 24.10 -1.11 -24.40
N CYS A 9 24.38 0.16 -24.69
CA CYS A 9 23.92 1.27 -23.87
C CYS A 9 22.38 1.40 -23.89
N SER A 10 21.73 1.19 -25.03
CA SER A 10 20.26 1.23 -25.12
C SER A 10 19.61 0.06 -24.38
N SER A 11 20.18 -1.16 -24.47
CA SER A 11 19.65 -2.33 -23.75
C SER A 11 19.74 -2.19 -22.24
N ASP A 12 20.80 -1.58 -21.71
CA ASP A 12 20.96 -1.35 -20.28
C ASP A 12 19.96 -0.32 -19.74
N LEU A 13 19.66 0.72 -20.52
CA LEU A 13 18.65 1.72 -20.16
C LEU A 13 17.23 1.13 -20.12
N GLU A 14 16.89 0.30 -21.10
CA GLU A 14 15.62 -0.41 -21.14
C GLU A 14 15.49 -1.38 -19.97
N MET A 15 16.57 -2.07 -19.60
CA MET A 15 16.60 -2.98 -18.46
C MET A 15 16.39 -2.25 -17.12
N ASN A 16 17.01 -1.09 -16.94
CA ASN A 16 16.81 -0.28 -15.74
C ASN A 16 15.34 0.14 -15.57
N LEU A 17 14.73 0.60 -16.65
CA LEU A 17 13.32 0.99 -16.64
C LEU A 17 12.40 -0.19 -16.33
N LEU A 18 12.68 -1.36 -16.89
CA LEU A 18 11.96 -2.60 -16.61
C LEU A 18 12.03 -2.98 -15.13
N ILE A 19 13.22 -2.94 -14.52
CA ILE A 19 13.42 -3.23 -13.10
C ILE A 19 12.62 -2.26 -12.22
N ALA A 20 12.61 -0.98 -12.55
CA ALA A 20 11.83 0.03 -11.84
C ALA A 20 10.33 -0.25 -11.92
N TYR A 21 9.81 -0.58 -13.10
CA TYR A 21 8.39 -0.92 -13.28
C TYR A 21 8.00 -2.23 -12.58
N ILE A 22 8.89 -3.21 -12.45
CA ILE A 22 8.66 -4.38 -11.59
C ILE A 22 8.49 -3.93 -10.13
N GLY A 23 9.33 -3.02 -9.64
CA GLY A 23 9.19 -2.43 -8.31
C GLY A 23 7.84 -1.73 -8.11
N ILE A 24 7.41 -0.95 -9.09
CA ILE A 24 6.08 -0.29 -9.08
C ILE A 24 4.94 -1.32 -9.09
N ALA A 25 5.04 -2.36 -9.91
CA ALA A 25 4.03 -3.42 -9.97
C ALA A 25 3.89 -4.17 -8.62
N VAL A 26 5.01 -4.47 -7.98
CA VAL A 26 5.04 -5.08 -6.63
C VAL A 26 4.42 -4.13 -5.60
N MET A 27 4.80 -2.84 -5.64
CA MET A 27 4.28 -1.80 -4.75
C MET A 27 2.75 -1.71 -4.80
N ILE A 28 2.19 -1.52 -5.98
CA ILE A 28 0.75 -1.37 -6.17
C ILE A 28 0.03 -2.71 -5.96
N GLY A 29 0.58 -3.80 -6.49
CA GLY A 29 -0.03 -5.12 -6.44
C GLY A 29 -0.18 -5.63 -5.02
N LEU A 30 0.88 -5.65 -4.23
CA LEU A 30 0.83 -6.16 -2.85
C LEU A 30 -0.01 -5.27 -1.93
N SER A 31 0.09 -3.94 -2.04
CA SER A 31 -0.73 -3.03 -1.25
C SER A 31 -2.22 -3.15 -1.59
N GLY A 32 -2.55 -3.27 -2.88
CA GLY A 32 -3.92 -3.48 -3.34
C GLY A 32 -4.50 -4.82 -2.89
N ILE A 33 -3.72 -5.90 -3.00
CA ILE A 33 -4.11 -7.23 -2.49
C ILE A 33 -4.36 -7.17 -0.98
N GLY A 34 -3.46 -6.54 -0.21
CA GLY A 34 -3.63 -6.37 1.22
C GLY A 34 -4.93 -5.66 1.59
N SER A 35 -5.20 -4.54 0.93
CA SER A 35 -6.45 -3.78 1.12
C SER A 35 -7.69 -4.59 0.75
N ALA A 36 -7.67 -5.33 -0.35
CA ALA A 36 -8.77 -6.20 -0.74
C ALA A 36 -9.08 -7.25 0.33
N TYR A 37 -8.05 -7.91 0.87
CA TYR A 37 -8.22 -8.87 1.96
C TYR A 37 -8.71 -8.21 3.24
N GLY A 38 -8.11 -7.09 3.66
CA GLY A 38 -8.48 -6.39 4.90
C GLY A 38 -9.92 -5.90 4.88
N VAL A 39 -10.35 -5.25 3.80
CA VAL A 39 -11.73 -4.78 3.61
C VAL A 39 -12.72 -5.97 3.58
N THR A 40 -12.36 -7.07 2.93
CA THR A 40 -13.21 -8.27 2.88
C THR A 40 -13.38 -8.90 4.26
N ILE A 41 -12.30 -9.00 5.06
CA ILE A 41 -12.36 -9.52 6.43
C ILE A 41 -13.32 -8.70 7.29
N ALA A 42 -13.18 -7.37 7.27
CA ALA A 42 -14.05 -6.47 8.02
C ALA A 42 -15.49 -6.46 7.47
N GLY A 43 -15.66 -6.47 6.14
CA GLY A 43 -16.97 -6.50 5.48
C GLY A 43 -17.78 -7.77 5.79
N ASN A 44 -17.13 -8.93 5.83
CA ASN A 44 -17.79 -10.18 6.22
C ASN A 44 -18.29 -10.11 7.66
N ALA A 45 -17.52 -9.54 8.58
CA ALA A 45 -17.95 -9.32 9.95
C ALA A 45 -19.14 -8.34 10.03
N ALA A 46 -19.11 -7.26 9.21
CA ALA A 46 -20.18 -6.28 9.13
C ALA A 46 -21.52 -6.91 8.69
N ILE A 47 -21.51 -7.74 7.65
CA ILE A 47 -22.71 -8.47 7.22
C ILE A 47 -23.27 -9.37 8.32
N GLY A 48 -22.39 -10.04 9.07
CA GLY A 48 -22.80 -10.86 10.22
C GLY A 48 -23.39 -10.04 11.36
N ALA A 49 -22.80 -8.88 11.66
CA ALA A 49 -23.22 -7.99 12.74
C ALA A 49 -24.54 -7.26 12.44
N LEU A 50 -24.81 -6.91 11.17
CA LEU A 50 -26.07 -6.28 10.74
C LEU A 50 -27.32 -7.11 11.08
N LYS A 51 -27.19 -8.44 11.13
CA LYS A 51 -28.30 -9.32 11.54
C LYS A 51 -28.74 -9.14 13.00
N LYS A 52 -27.86 -8.56 13.82
CA LYS A 52 -28.08 -8.39 15.27
C LYS A 52 -28.30 -6.91 15.64
N ASN A 53 -27.66 -6.00 14.93
CA ASN A 53 -27.70 -4.58 15.21
C ASN A 53 -27.58 -3.77 13.89
N ASP A 54 -28.70 -3.53 13.24
CA ASP A 54 -28.78 -2.79 11.99
C ASP A 54 -28.59 -1.27 12.19
N SER A 55 -28.92 -0.75 13.38
CA SER A 55 -28.77 0.68 13.71
C SER A 55 -27.29 1.14 13.71
N ALA A 56 -26.34 0.22 13.88
CA ALA A 56 -24.90 0.51 13.91
C ALA A 56 -24.22 0.47 12.52
N PHE A 57 -24.98 0.44 11.44
CA PHE A 57 -24.42 0.31 10.07
C PHE A 57 -23.34 1.35 9.76
N GLY A 58 -23.51 2.61 10.19
CA GLY A 58 -22.52 3.66 9.97
C GLY A 58 -21.16 3.32 10.59
N ASN A 59 -21.15 2.76 11.80
CA ASN A 59 -19.94 2.31 12.48
C ASN A 59 -19.27 1.14 11.74
N PHE A 60 -20.09 0.18 11.25
CA PHE A 60 -19.58 -0.94 10.47
C PHE A 60 -18.97 -0.50 9.16
N LEU A 61 -19.58 0.48 8.48
CA LEU A 61 -19.07 1.02 7.21
C LEU A 61 -17.69 1.66 7.39
N VAL A 62 -17.52 2.51 8.40
CA VAL A 62 -16.24 3.15 8.70
C VAL A 62 -15.16 2.11 8.98
N LEU A 63 -15.42 1.16 9.88
CA LEU A 63 -14.44 0.13 10.24
C LEU A 63 -14.11 -0.80 9.06
N THR A 64 -15.06 -1.04 8.15
CA THR A 64 -14.83 -1.85 6.95
C THR A 64 -13.95 -1.13 5.94
N ALA A 65 -14.06 0.20 5.83
CA ALA A 65 -13.32 0.98 4.84
C ALA A 65 -11.84 1.21 5.24
N LEU A 66 -11.51 1.20 6.53
CA LEU A 66 -10.15 1.51 7.02
C LEU A 66 -9.04 0.71 6.33
N PRO A 67 -9.13 -0.62 6.19
CA PRO A 67 -8.06 -1.41 5.55
C PRO A 67 -7.90 -1.14 4.04
N GLY A 68 -8.69 -0.25 3.47
CA GLY A 68 -8.57 0.21 2.08
C GLY A 68 -7.45 1.23 1.87
N THR A 69 -6.99 1.91 2.92
CA THR A 69 -6.01 3.01 2.84
C THR A 69 -4.65 2.55 2.33
N GLN A 70 -4.20 1.34 2.67
CA GLN A 70 -2.90 0.82 2.27
C GLN A 70 -2.78 0.63 0.76
N GLY A 71 -3.87 0.30 0.06
CA GLY A 71 -3.90 0.26 -1.41
C GLY A 71 -3.63 1.62 -2.03
N LEU A 72 -4.15 2.69 -1.41
CA LEU A 72 -3.87 4.06 -1.82
C LEU A 72 -2.41 4.45 -1.58
N TYR A 73 -1.77 3.94 -0.54
CA TYR A 73 -0.35 4.19 -0.27
C TYR A 73 0.55 3.61 -1.35
N GLY A 74 0.26 2.40 -1.86
CA GLY A 74 0.99 1.84 -3.00
C GLY A 74 0.85 2.69 -4.26
N PHE A 75 -0.36 3.17 -4.55
CA PHE A 75 -0.58 4.10 -5.65
C PHE A 75 0.13 5.45 -5.43
N ALA A 76 0.10 5.99 -4.22
CA ALA A 76 0.78 7.23 -3.88
C ALA A 76 2.30 7.12 -4.08
N GLY A 77 2.91 5.99 -3.72
CA GLY A 77 4.33 5.71 -3.97
C GLY A 77 4.67 5.73 -5.46
N TYR A 78 3.86 5.09 -6.31
CA TYR A 78 4.01 5.19 -7.77
C TYR A 78 3.89 6.64 -8.25
N PHE A 79 2.85 7.35 -7.81
CA PHE A 79 2.61 8.75 -8.20
C PHE A 79 3.80 9.64 -7.82
N MET A 80 4.43 9.40 -6.68
CA MET A 80 5.64 10.12 -6.27
C MET A 80 6.79 9.90 -7.26
N PHE A 81 7.11 8.66 -7.61
CA PHE A 81 8.20 8.35 -8.53
C PHE A 81 7.94 8.85 -9.95
N GLN A 82 6.69 8.75 -10.42
CA GLN A 82 6.31 9.16 -11.78
C GLN A 82 6.20 10.68 -11.91
N THR A 83 5.53 11.34 -10.96
CA THR A 83 5.07 12.73 -11.14
C THR A 83 5.83 13.72 -10.28
N ILE A 84 6.11 13.41 -9.01
CA ILE A 84 6.77 14.35 -8.10
C ILE A 84 8.28 14.36 -8.38
N PHE A 85 8.89 13.19 -8.47
CA PHE A 85 10.32 13.06 -8.70
C PHE A 85 10.69 12.96 -10.18
N GLY A 86 9.78 12.49 -11.03
CA GLY A 86 9.97 12.41 -12.48
C GLY A 86 11.13 11.48 -12.90
N ILE A 87 11.47 10.48 -12.08
CA ILE A 87 12.64 9.62 -12.29
C ILE A 87 12.36 8.37 -13.12
N LEU A 88 11.10 8.06 -13.41
CA LEU A 88 10.71 6.94 -14.28
C LEU A 88 10.87 7.34 -15.75
N THR A 89 12.11 7.47 -16.19
CA THR A 89 12.48 7.90 -17.55
C THR A 89 13.43 6.90 -18.21
N PRO A 90 13.49 6.84 -19.56
CA PRO A 90 14.44 5.97 -20.25
C PRO A 90 15.91 6.21 -19.89
N GLY A 91 16.28 7.39 -19.40
CA GLY A 91 17.64 7.75 -19.00
C GLY A 91 17.97 7.43 -17.53
N MET A 92 17.11 6.69 -16.82
CA MET A 92 17.34 6.39 -15.40
C MET A 92 18.58 5.50 -15.19
N THR A 93 19.25 5.73 -14.06
CA THR A 93 20.44 4.93 -13.65
C THR A 93 20.05 3.59 -13.03
N ALA A 94 20.98 2.64 -13.02
CA ALA A 94 20.80 1.36 -12.35
C ALA A 94 20.55 1.51 -10.84
N ILE A 95 21.13 2.54 -10.20
CA ILE A 95 20.92 2.83 -8.78
C ILE A 95 19.47 3.31 -8.55
N GLN A 96 18.95 4.18 -9.40
CA GLN A 96 17.55 4.61 -9.32
C GLN A 96 16.59 3.43 -9.52
N ALA A 97 16.84 2.57 -10.50
CA ALA A 97 16.03 1.37 -10.75
C ALA A 97 16.00 0.42 -9.55
N ALA A 98 17.18 0.12 -8.99
CA ALA A 98 17.31 -0.75 -7.82
C ALA A 98 16.64 -0.15 -6.56
N ALA A 99 16.76 1.16 -6.36
CA ALA A 99 16.14 1.86 -5.23
C ALA A 99 14.60 1.86 -5.34
N ILE A 100 14.05 2.06 -6.54
CA ILE A 100 12.59 1.98 -6.78
C ILE A 100 12.09 0.55 -6.58
N LEU A 101 12.82 -0.46 -7.04
CA LEU A 101 12.50 -1.86 -6.77
C LEU A 101 12.48 -2.15 -5.28
N GLY A 102 13.52 -1.73 -4.55
CA GLY A 102 13.62 -1.90 -3.10
C GLY A 102 12.48 -1.20 -2.34
N ALA A 103 12.20 0.05 -2.68
CA ALA A 103 11.07 0.81 -2.13
C ALA A 103 9.72 0.14 -2.43
N GLY A 104 9.56 -0.39 -3.65
CA GLY A 104 8.35 -1.11 -4.07
C GLY A 104 8.11 -2.38 -3.27
N ILE A 105 9.15 -3.17 -3.05
CA ILE A 105 9.08 -4.38 -2.22
C ILE A 105 8.77 -4.00 -0.76
N ALA A 106 9.47 -3.00 -0.21
CA ALA A 106 9.31 -2.59 1.19
C ALA A 106 7.89 -2.06 1.45
N LEU A 107 7.43 -1.08 0.66
CA LEU A 107 6.08 -0.51 0.83
C LEU A 107 5.00 -1.57 0.54
N GLY A 108 5.15 -2.35 -0.53
CA GLY A 108 4.17 -3.37 -0.91
C GLY A 108 3.97 -4.42 0.18
N LEU A 109 5.05 -4.98 0.74
CA LEU A 109 4.97 -5.99 1.81
C LEU A 109 4.41 -5.41 3.10
N VAL A 110 4.87 -4.24 3.53
CA VAL A 110 4.38 -3.61 4.75
C VAL A 110 2.89 -3.28 4.61
N ALA A 111 2.47 -2.70 3.50
CA ALA A 111 1.08 -2.37 3.23
C ALA A 111 0.18 -3.63 3.18
N LEU A 112 0.66 -4.71 2.57
CA LEU A 112 -0.05 -6.00 2.52
C LEU A 112 -0.40 -6.50 3.93
N PHE A 113 0.61 -6.64 4.79
CA PHE A 113 0.39 -7.17 6.15
C PHE A 113 -0.35 -6.18 7.04
N SER A 114 -0.07 -4.89 6.92
CA SER A 114 -0.76 -3.82 7.63
C SER A 114 -2.27 -3.87 7.39
N ALA A 115 -2.70 -3.90 6.13
CA ALA A 115 -4.11 -3.93 5.76
C ALA A 115 -4.83 -5.17 6.28
N ILE A 116 -4.22 -6.36 6.15
CA ILE A 116 -4.81 -7.62 6.64
C ILE A 116 -4.99 -7.55 8.17
N ARG A 117 -3.96 -7.09 8.91
CA ARG A 117 -4.01 -6.99 10.37
C ARG A 117 -5.01 -5.94 10.84
N GLN A 118 -5.07 -4.80 10.17
CA GLN A 118 -6.08 -3.78 10.45
C GLN A 118 -7.50 -4.32 10.21
N GLY A 119 -7.72 -5.05 9.12
CA GLY A 119 -9.01 -5.70 8.84
C GLY A 119 -9.43 -6.68 9.93
N GLN A 120 -8.49 -7.43 10.52
CA GLN A 120 -8.77 -8.35 11.64
C GLN A 120 -9.18 -7.59 12.91
N VAL A 121 -8.50 -6.48 13.23
CA VAL A 121 -8.88 -5.62 14.36
C VAL A 121 -10.28 -5.04 14.15
N CYS A 122 -10.54 -4.50 12.97
CA CYS A 122 -11.85 -3.94 12.61
C CYS A 122 -12.96 -5.00 12.69
N ALA A 123 -12.73 -6.20 12.19
CA ALA A 123 -13.71 -7.29 12.22
C ALA A 123 -14.10 -7.67 13.65
N ASN A 124 -13.14 -7.73 14.58
CA ASN A 124 -13.42 -8.00 15.99
C ASN A 124 -14.23 -6.88 16.65
N GLY A 125 -13.90 -5.62 16.36
CA GLY A 125 -14.68 -4.47 16.82
C GLY A 125 -16.11 -4.47 16.30
N ILE A 126 -16.28 -4.73 15.00
CA ILE A 126 -17.60 -4.88 14.37
C ILE A 126 -18.42 -5.97 15.02
N ALA A 127 -17.82 -7.13 15.30
CA ALA A 127 -18.49 -8.24 15.98
C ALA A 127 -18.95 -7.86 17.39
N ALA A 128 -18.14 -7.12 18.15
CA ALA A 128 -18.48 -6.63 19.48
C ALA A 128 -19.60 -5.58 19.45
N ILE A 129 -19.55 -4.62 18.51
CA ILE A 129 -20.62 -3.61 18.31
C ILE A 129 -21.93 -4.30 17.93
N GLY A 130 -21.87 -5.32 17.08
CA GLY A 130 -23.03 -6.13 16.70
C GLY A 130 -23.67 -6.87 17.89
N GLN A 131 -22.92 -7.13 18.96
CA GLN A 131 -23.41 -7.70 20.22
C GLN A 131 -23.93 -6.64 21.22
N GLY A 132 -23.88 -5.35 20.86
CA GLY A 132 -24.36 -4.24 21.67
C GLY A 132 -23.31 -3.58 22.54
N HIS A 133 -22.01 -3.91 22.39
CA HIS A 133 -20.95 -3.23 23.11
C HIS A 133 -20.57 -1.91 22.44
N ASP A 134 -20.40 -0.85 23.22
CA ASP A 134 -19.96 0.47 22.74
C ASP A 134 -18.42 0.54 22.69
N VAL A 135 -17.84 -0.06 21.66
CA VAL A 135 -16.38 -0.15 21.45
C VAL A 135 -15.89 0.46 20.13
N PHE A 136 -16.71 1.27 19.48
CA PHE A 136 -16.35 1.87 18.18
C PHE A 136 -15.06 2.68 18.25
N SER A 137 -14.99 3.66 19.16
CA SER A 137 -13.82 4.52 19.35
C SER A 137 -12.58 3.73 19.75
N ASN A 138 -12.72 2.74 20.60
CA ASN A 138 -11.62 1.88 21.03
C ASN A 138 -11.07 1.06 19.85
N THR A 139 -11.96 0.56 19.00
CA THR A 139 -11.58 -0.20 17.81
C THR A 139 -10.85 0.69 16.81
N LEU A 140 -11.31 1.92 16.59
CA LEU A 140 -10.63 2.89 15.71
C LEU A 140 -9.19 3.13 16.17
N ILE A 141 -8.99 3.40 17.47
CA ILE A 141 -7.65 3.63 18.03
C ILE A 141 -6.75 2.41 17.81
N LEU A 142 -7.26 1.21 18.11
CA LEU A 142 -6.47 -0.02 17.93
C LEU A 142 -6.18 -0.34 16.47
N ALA A 143 -7.08 0.01 15.55
CA ALA A 143 -6.91 -0.21 14.12
C ALA A 143 -5.85 0.71 13.48
N VAL A 144 -5.54 1.86 14.10
CA VAL A 144 -4.48 2.76 13.61
C VAL A 144 -3.09 2.15 13.79
N PHE A 145 -2.84 1.31 14.79
CA PHE A 145 -1.50 0.79 15.03
C PHE A 145 -0.92 -0.03 13.86
N PRO A 146 -1.63 -0.97 13.24
CA PRO A 146 -1.16 -1.60 12.01
C PRO A 146 -0.92 -0.61 10.87
N GLU A 147 -1.76 0.42 10.74
CA GLU A 147 -1.68 1.41 9.67
C GLU A 147 -0.42 2.29 9.77
N LEU A 148 0.02 2.64 10.99
CA LEU A 148 1.22 3.44 11.20
C LEU A 148 2.44 2.87 10.48
N TYR A 149 2.59 1.56 10.42
CA TYR A 149 3.73 0.94 9.74
C TYR A 149 3.68 1.17 8.22
N ALA A 150 2.51 1.15 7.62
CA ALA A 150 2.35 1.45 6.19
C ALA A 150 2.60 2.93 5.89
N ILE A 151 2.21 3.83 6.79
CA ILE A 151 2.51 5.26 6.68
C ILE A 151 4.03 5.50 6.77
N VAL A 152 4.72 4.83 7.70
CA VAL A 152 6.19 4.91 7.82
C VAL A 152 6.86 4.38 6.55
N ALA A 153 6.39 3.28 5.98
CA ALA A 153 6.92 2.74 4.74
C ALA A 153 6.69 3.70 3.55
N LEU A 154 5.54 4.37 3.48
CA LEU A 154 5.27 5.40 2.49
C LEU A 154 6.20 6.60 2.67
N ALA A 155 6.42 7.06 3.90
CA ALA A 155 7.37 8.14 4.19
C ALA A 155 8.81 7.76 3.80
N ALA A 156 9.23 6.52 4.06
CA ALA A 156 10.53 6.02 3.62
C ALA A 156 10.63 6.00 2.09
N THR A 157 9.57 5.61 1.38
CA THR A 157 9.50 5.64 -0.08
C THR A 157 9.68 7.08 -0.61
N PHE A 158 9.04 8.06 0.02
CA PHE A 158 9.22 9.47 -0.30
C PHE A 158 10.68 9.94 -0.10
N LEU A 159 11.29 9.59 1.03
CA LEU A 159 12.68 9.95 1.32
C LEU A 159 13.66 9.31 0.32
N ILE A 160 13.43 8.06 -0.08
CA ILE A 160 14.22 7.40 -1.13
C ILE A 160 14.10 8.19 -2.45
N GLY A 161 12.88 8.52 -2.87
CA GLY A 161 12.66 9.28 -4.10
C GLY A 161 13.34 10.65 -4.05
N SER A 162 13.24 11.37 -2.94
CA SER A 162 13.89 12.66 -2.73
C SER A 162 15.42 12.56 -2.81
N ALA A 163 16.02 11.52 -2.22
CA ALA A 163 17.46 11.30 -2.26
C ALA A 163 18.00 10.96 -3.66
N LEU A 164 17.15 10.41 -4.54
CA LEU A 164 17.52 10.07 -5.92
C LEU A 164 17.47 11.27 -6.88
N THR A 165 16.91 12.38 -6.45
CA THR A 165 16.78 13.62 -7.24
C THR A 165 17.69 14.76 -6.72
N ALA A 166 18.33 14.56 -5.57
CA ALA A 166 19.32 15.50 -4.99
C ALA A 166 20.68 15.34 -5.66
#